data_fbffddbfc6744029ba7a5cb5f7701831
#
_entry.id   fbffddbfc6744029ba7a5cb5f7701831
#
_cell.length_a   1.000
_cell.length_b   1.000
_cell.length_c   1.000
_cell.angle_alpha   90.00
_cell.angle_beta   90.00
_cell.angle_gamma   90.00
#
_symmetry.space_group_name_H-M   'P 1'
#
loop_
_entity.id
_entity.type
_entity.pdbx_description
1 polymer ?
#
loop_
_entity_poly.entity_id
_entity_poly.type
_entity_poly.pdbx_seq_one_letter_code
_entity_poly.pdbx_strand_id
1 'polypeptide(L)'
;MKKILISTGGSGGHVIPALTIYEHLKDDYKVFLSSDSRGLKFVDKKDLSLIKIEMPKLDLNIFKLPVSIIKIFFSFVKSFIFLRKEKISTIISTGGYMSLPICINAILLKKKLFLFEPNMVLGRLNKIFLGRCENIFCYSEEIKNYPIEYIKKRLVINPILRKDFYENSIFNETPLASNITILIIGGSQGAKIFETILNNSIKEISKNYNLFIYHQVSKKKCT
;
A
#
# COMPACT_ATOMS: atom_id res chain seq x y z
N MET A 1 19.65 -9.39 -15.05
CA MET A 1 18.65 -8.46 -14.48
C MET A 1 18.38 -8.84 -13.04
N LYS A 2 18.45 -7.91 -12.08
CA LYS A 2 18.14 -8.19 -10.68
C LYS A 2 16.64 -8.45 -10.53
N LYS A 3 16.27 -9.42 -9.65
CA LYS A 3 14.88 -9.78 -9.41
C LYS A 3 14.41 -9.20 -8.07
N ILE A 4 13.32 -8.47 -8.11
CA ILE A 4 12.71 -7.80 -6.96
C ILE A 4 11.33 -8.39 -6.71
N LEU A 5 10.99 -8.61 -5.45
CA LEU A 5 9.63 -8.96 -5.03
C LEU A 5 9.05 -7.81 -4.20
N ILE A 6 7.93 -7.27 -4.65
CA ILE A 6 7.13 -6.33 -3.86
C ILE A 6 6.06 -7.14 -3.13
N SER A 7 6.05 -7.06 -1.82
CA SER A 7 5.10 -7.78 -0.96
C SER A 7 4.09 -6.83 -0.34
N THR A 8 2.82 -7.12 -0.59
CA THR A 8 1.70 -6.29 -0.16
C THR A 8 0.48 -7.14 0.13
N GLY A 9 -0.60 -6.54 0.61
CA GLY A 9 -1.89 -7.20 0.72
C GLY A 9 -2.85 -6.56 1.71
N GLY A 10 -4.05 -7.12 1.76
CA GLY A 10 -5.13 -6.68 2.63
C GLY A 10 -5.94 -5.54 2.07
N SER A 11 -5.54 -4.30 2.24
CA SER A 11 -6.28 -3.10 1.84
C SER A 11 -5.61 -2.33 0.70
N GLY A 12 -6.39 -1.47 0.03
CA GLY A 12 -5.88 -0.57 -1.00
C GLY A 12 -4.75 0.34 -0.50
N GLY A 13 -4.74 0.71 0.79
CA GLY A 13 -3.68 1.53 1.38
C GLY A 13 -2.28 0.93 1.32
N HIS A 14 -2.15 -0.40 1.25
CA HIS A 14 -0.89 -1.10 1.03
C HIS A 14 -0.67 -1.46 -0.44
N VAL A 15 -1.74 -1.85 -1.13
CA VAL A 15 -1.66 -2.38 -2.50
C VAL A 15 -1.40 -1.28 -3.52
N ILE A 16 -2.04 -0.12 -3.41
CA ILE A 16 -1.85 0.97 -4.36
C ILE A 16 -0.40 1.48 -4.37
N PRO A 17 0.24 1.77 -3.21
CA PRO A 17 1.67 2.09 -3.20
C PRO A 17 2.54 0.99 -3.79
N ALA A 18 2.23 -0.29 -3.54
CA ALA A 18 2.98 -1.40 -4.10
C ALA A 18 2.90 -1.46 -5.63
N LEU A 19 1.71 -1.20 -6.19
CA LEU A 19 1.52 -1.10 -7.64
C LEU A 19 2.27 0.08 -8.23
N THR A 20 2.24 1.23 -7.57
CA THR A 20 2.99 2.42 -7.99
C THR A 20 4.50 2.13 -8.02
N ILE A 21 5.04 1.52 -6.97
CA ILE A 21 6.45 1.10 -6.94
C ILE A 21 6.74 0.08 -8.07
N TYR A 22 5.83 -0.87 -8.32
CA TYR A 22 5.96 -1.84 -9.40
C TYR A 22 6.10 -1.15 -10.76
N GLU A 23 5.23 -0.19 -11.06
CA GLU A 23 5.24 0.56 -12.33
C GLU A 23 6.56 1.31 -12.56
N HIS A 24 7.15 1.87 -11.50
CA HIS A 24 8.44 2.57 -11.60
C HIS A 24 9.64 1.63 -11.76
N LEU A 25 9.55 0.39 -11.28
CA LEU A 25 10.69 -0.53 -11.29
C LEU A 25 10.66 -1.55 -12.42
N LYS A 26 9.52 -1.80 -13.07
CA LYS A 26 9.34 -2.90 -14.03
C LYS A 26 10.20 -2.80 -15.29
N ASP A 27 10.59 -1.59 -15.67
CA ASP A 27 11.37 -1.35 -16.88
C ASP A 27 12.86 -1.69 -16.68
N ASP A 28 13.38 -1.49 -15.46
CA ASP A 28 14.80 -1.71 -15.13
C ASP A 28 15.06 -3.06 -14.43
N TYR A 29 14.03 -3.65 -13.84
CA TYR A 29 14.13 -4.86 -13.02
C TYR A 29 13.07 -5.90 -13.40
N LYS A 30 13.38 -7.18 -13.17
CA LYS A 30 12.33 -8.20 -13.18
C LYS A 30 11.57 -8.16 -11.85
N VAL A 31 10.40 -7.54 -11.86
CA VAL A 31 9.60 -7.30 -10.67
C VAL A 31 8.49 -8.34 -10.55
N PHE A 32 8.32 -8.88 -9.36
CA PHE A 32 7.21 -9.75 -8.97
C PHE A 32 6.37 -9.01 -7.91
N LEU A 33 5.07 -9.26 -7.91
CA LEU A 33 4.16 -8.75 -6.89
C LEU A 33 3.52 -9.91 -6.13
N SER A 34 3.60 -9.89 -4.80
CA SER A 34 2.87 -10.84 -3.97
C SER A 34 1.73 -10.17 -3.22
N SER A 35 0.57 -10.83 -3.21
CA SER A 35 -0.60 -10.35 -2.47
C SER A 35 -1.52 -11.48 -2.07
N ASP A 36 -2.45 -11.20 -1.14
CA ASP A 36 -3.55 -12.09 -0.79
C ASP A 36 -4.78 -11.85 -1.69
N SER A 37 -5.77 -12.70 -1.59
CA SER A 37 -7.02 -12.59 -2.34
C SER A 37 -7.73 -11.24 -2.17
N ARG A 38 -7.58 -10.59 -1.02
CA ARG A 38 -8.19 -9.28 -0.74
C ARG A 38 -7.46 -8.17 -1.49
N GLY A 39 -6.13 -8.20 -1.45
CA GLY A 39 -5.30 -7.23 -2.16
C GLY A 39 -5.39 -7.37 -3.67
N LEU A 40 -5.54 -8.61 -4.18
CA LEU A 40 -5.71 -8.86 -5.62
C LEU A 40 -6.98 -8.24 -6.23
N LYS A 41 -7.94 -7.81 -5.42
CA LYS A 41 -9.11 -7.07 -5.91
C LYS A 41 -8.79 -5.67 -6.43
N PHE A 42 -7.64 -5.11 -6.01
CA PHE A 42 -7.14 -3.81 -6.43
C PHE A 42 -6.14 -3.88 -7.58
N VAL A 43 -5.85 -5.09 -8.07
CA VAL A 43 -4.83 -5.34 -9.07
C VAL A 43 -5.50 -5.69 -10.39
N ASP A 44 -5.27 -4.89 -11.42
CA ASP A 44 -5.55 -5.33 -12.79
C ASP A 44 -4.50 -6.37 -13.16
N LYS A 45 -4.96 -7.59 -13.50
CA LYS A 45 -4.10 -8.77 -13.65
C LYS A 45 -3.36 -8.83 -14.98
N LYS A 46 -3.58 -7.87 -15.88
CA LYS A 46 -2.89 -7.84 -17.17
C LYS A 46 -1.41 -7.49 -16.95
N ASP A 47 -0.54 -8.32 -17.43
CA ASP A 47 0.93 -8.13 -17.52
C ASP A 47 1.72 -8.09 -16.20
N LEU A 48 1.15 -8.54 -15.08
CA LEU A 48 1.84 -8.58 -13.79
C LEU A 48 2.35 -9.98 -13.44
N SER A 49 3.64 -10.10 -13.09
CA SER A 49 4.21 -11.32 -12.50
C SER A 49 3.71 -11.49 -11.05
N LEU A 50 2.53 -12.08 -10.89
CA LEU A 50 1.84 -12.20 -9.61
C LEU A 50 2.10 -13.53 -8.92
N ILE A 51 2.32 -13.47 -7.61
CA ILE A 51 2.22 -14.62 -6.72
C ILE A 51 1.18 -14.38 -5.63
N LYS A 52 0.22 -15.29 -5.54
CA LYS A 52 -0.76 -15.28 -4.48
C LYS A 52 -0.20 -15.99 -3.24
N ILE A 53 -0.09 -15.26 -2.13
CA ILE A 53 0.29 -15.79 -0.82
C ILE A 53 -0.81 -15.40 0.17
N GLU A 54 -1.50 -16.42 0.68
CA GLU A 54 -2.55 -16.22 1.67
C GLU A 54 -1.95 -16.34 3.07
N MET A 55 -2.29 -15.40 3.92
CA MET A 55 -1.98 -15.47 5.34
C MET A 55 -3.28 -15.53 6.12
N PRO A 56 -3.72 -16.70 6.55
CA PRO A 56 -4.97 -16.82 7.29
C PRO A 56 -4.84 -16.10 8.63
N LYS A 57 -5.95 -15.55 9.11
CA LYS A 57 -6.02 -15.06 10.48
C LYS A 57 -5.83 -16.24 11.43
N LEU A 58 -5.07 -16.04 12.49
CA LEU A 58 -4.98 -17.01 13.57
C LEU A 58 -6.34 -17.04 14.27
N ASP A 59 -7.07 -18.15 14.13
CA ASP A 59 -8.31 -18.39 14.87
C ASP A 59 -7.95 -19.07 16.17
N LEU A 60 -8.22 -18.42 17.31
CA LEU A 60 -7.90 -18.93 18.63
C LEU A 60 -8.90 -19.99 19.13
N ASN A 61 -9.93 -20.31 18.35
CA ASN A 61 -10.82 -21.43 18.65
C ASN A 61 -10.00 -22.73 18.61
N ILE A 62 -10.06 -23.51 19.70
CA ILE A 62 -9.21 -24.70 19.90
C ILE A 62 -9.33 -25.71 18.75
N PHE A 63 -10.51 -25.83 18.14
CA PHE A 63 -10.75 -26.75 17.01
C PHE A 63 -10.25 -26.21 15.67
N LYS A 64 -10.13 -24.89 15.52
CA LYS A 64 -9.68 -24.23 14.28
C LYS A 64 -8.21 -23.83 14.33
N LEU A 65 -7.64 -23.75 15.51
CA LEU A 65 -6.25 -23.37 15.73
C LEU A 65 -5.26 -24.26 14.96
N PRO A 66 -5.35 -25.61 15.02
CA PRO A 66 -4.44 -26.49 14.27
C PRO A 66 -4.49 -26.24 12.76
N VAL A 67 -5.70 -26.06 12.21
CA VAL A 67 -5.89 -25.77 10.79
C VAL A 67 -5.29 -24.44 10.40
N SER A 68 -5.41 -23.42 11.25
CA SER A 68 -4.83 -22.10 11.04
C SER A 68 -3.30 -22.17 11.02
N ILE A 69 -2.70 -22.90 11.97
CA ILE A 69 -1.24 -23.10 12.05
C ILE A 69 -0.73 -23.81 10.79
N ILE A 70 -1.38 -24.89 10.35
CA ILE A 70 -1.01 -25.61 9.14
C ILE A 70 -1.05 -24.70 7.90
N LYS A 71 -2.11 -23.90 7.75
CA LYS A 71 -2.23 -22.95 6.64
C LYS A 71 -1.14 -21.88 6.67
N ILE A 72 -0.81 -21.37 7.86
CA ILE A 72 0.28 -20.43 8.07
C ILE A 72 1.60 -21.07 7.63
N PHE A 73 1.87 -22.29 8.08
CA PHE A 73 3.08 -23.05 7.71
C PHE A 73 3.20 -23.21 6.18
N PHE A 74 2.13 -23.61 5.51
CA PHE A 74 2.13 -23.69 4.04
C PHE A 74 2.42 -22.35 3.36
N SER A 75 1.95 -21.24 3.91
CA SER A 75 2.26 -19.90 3.38
C SER A 75 3.75 -19.57 3.52
N PHE A 76 4.39 -19.98 4.62
CA PHE A 76 5.84 -19.86 4.82
C PHE A 76 6.60 -20.72 3.82
N VAL A 77 6.25 -21.99 3.68
CA VAL A 77 6.91 -22.91 2.74
C VAL A 77 6.77 -22.41 1.30
N LYS A 78 5.57 -21.99 0.91
CA LYS A 78 5.32 -21.46 -0.43
C LYS A 78 6.18 -20.23 -0.73
N SER A 79 6.24 -19.28 0.21
CA SER A 79 7.07 -18.08 0.04
C SER A 79 8.56 -18.41 0.01
N PHE A 80 9.04 -19.35 0.83
CA PHE A 80 10.42 -19.81 0.84
C PHE A 80 10.83 -20.41 -0.50
N ILE A 81 10.04 -21.37 -1.01
CA ILE A 81 10.28 -22.02 -2.30
C ILE A 81 10.29 -20.98 -3.42
N PHE A 82 9.35 -20.06 -3.43
CA PHE A 82 9.28 -19.01 -4.43
C PHE A 82 10.52 -18.12 -4.43
N LEU A 83 10.93 -17.61 -3.27
CA LEU A 83 12.12 -16.75 -3.15
C LEU A 83 13.38 -17.44 -3.65
N ARG A 84 13.52 -18.75 -3.41
CA ARG A 84 14.67 -19.53 -3.89
C ARG A 84 14.58 -19.85 -5.37
N LYS A 85 13.44 -20.37 -5.84
CA LYS A 85 13.21 -20.76 -7.24
C LYS A 85 13.41 -19.58 -8.17
N GLU A 86 12.80 -18.44 -7.85
CA GLU A 86 12.91 -17.23 -8.67
C GLU A 86 14.24 -16.49 -8.45
N LYS A 87 15.08 -16.92 -7.51
CA LYS A 87 16.35 -16.25 -7.17
C LYS A 87 16.16 -14.78 -6.85
N ILE A 88 15.10 -14.47 -6.06
CA ILE A 88 14.82 -13.10 -5.62
C ILE A 88 15.99 -12.58 -4.80
N SER A 89 16.48 -11.40 -5.10
CA SER A 89 17.59 -10.75 -4.41
C SER A 89 17.14 -9.68 -3.42
N THR A 90 16.04 -9.03 -3.71
CA THR A 90 15.56 -7.87 -2.97
C THR A 90 14.05 -7.97 -2.76
N ILE A 91 13.61 -7.64 -1.56
CA ILE A 91 12.21 -7.59 -1.18
C ILE A 91 11.87 -6.16 -0.74
N ILE A 92 10.74 -5.64 -1.24
CA ILE A 92 10.14 -4.39 -0.79
C ILE A 92 8.79 -4.75 -0.18
N SER A 93 8.60 -4.46 1.11
CA SER A 93 7.32 -4.69 1.78
C SER A 93 6.61 -3.37 2.03
N THR A 94 5.39 -3.22 1.51
CA THR A 94 4.52 -2.07 1.80
C THR A 94 3.69 -2.27 3.07
N GLY A 95 4.02 -3.30 3.86
CA GLY A 95 3.30 -3.63 5.08
C GLY A 95 2.12 -4.58 4.84
N GLY A 96 1.25 -4.61 5.85
CA GLY A 96 0.13 -5.56 5.88
C GLY A 96 0.56 -6.95 6.37
N TYR A 97 -0.31 -7.58 7.17
CA TYR A 97 -0.07 -8.89 7.79
C TYR A 97 0.31 -9.99 6.78
N MET A 98 -0.12 -9.83 5.53
CA MET A 98 0.13 -10.78 4.44
C MET A 98 1.59 -10.85 4.01
N SER A 99 2.37 -9.81 4.29
CA SER A 99 3.80 -9.79 3.96
C SER A 99 4.67 -10.55 4.97
N LEU A 100 4.10 -10.99 6.12
CA LEU A 100 4.83 -11.66 7.20
C LEU A 100 5.64 -12.87 6.72
N PRO A 101 5.09 -13.86 5.97
CA PRO A 101 5.86 -15.02 5.52
C PRO A 101 7.04 -14.64 4.63
N ILE A 102 6.85 -13.64 3.77
CA ILE A 102 7.88 -13.17 2.86
C ILE A 102 8.99 -12.44 3.62
N CYS A 103 8.64 -11.54 4.54
CA CYS A 103 9.63 -10.80 5.33
C CYS A 103 10.49 -11.74 6.20
N ILE A 104 9.89 -12.76 6.85
CA ILE A 104 10.63 -13.76 7.62
C ILE A 104 11.58 -14.54 6.70
N ASN A 105 11.08 -15.03 5.57
CA ASN A 105 11.92 -15.79 4.63
C ASN A 105 13.01 -14.93 3.96
N ALA A 106 12.76 -13.62 3.79
CA ALA A 106 13.79 -12.68 3.36
C ALA A 106 14.98 -12.66 4.32
N ILE A 107 14.70 -12.61 5.63
CA ILE A 107 15.73 -12.64 6.67
C ILE A 107 16.44 -14.00 6.69
N LEU A 108 15.68 -15.10 6.72
CA LEU A 108 16.24 -16.46 6.73
C LEU A 108 17.17 -16.73 5.53
N LEU A 109 16.81 -16.22 4.36
CA LEU A 109 17.57 -16.37 3.13
C LEU A 109 18.60 -15.26 2.90
N LYS A 110 18.81 -14.38 3.89
CA LYS A 110 19.74 -13.23 3.84
C LYS A 110 19.53 -12.36 2.59
N LYS A 111 18.26 -12.11 2.24
CA LYS A 111 17.89 -11.21 1.14
C LYS A 111 17.79 -9.78 1.64
N LYS A 112 18.02 -8.80 0.76
CA LYS A 112 17.83 -7.40 1.09
C LYS A 112 16.34 -7.13 1.31
N LEU A 113 16.00 -6.64 2.49
CA LEU A 113 14.63 -6.27 2.86
C LEU A 113 14.54 -4.77 3.02
N PHE A 114 13.69 -4.15 2.22
CA PHE A 114 13.29 -2.76 2.36
C PHE A 114 11.84 -2.69 2.80
N LEU A 115 11.53 -1.73 3.66
CA LEU A 115 10.16 -1.46 4.10
C LEU A 115 9.67 -0.16 3.49
N PHE A 116 8.38 -0.06 3.31
CA PHE A 116 7.72 1.15 2.86
C PHE A 116 6.53 1.44 3.79
N GLU A 117 6.50 2.65 4.37
CA GLU A 117 5.44 3.11 5.26
C GLU A 117 4.83 4.40 4.72
N PRO A 118 3.69 4.31 4.03
CA PRO A 118 3.02 5.49 3.49
C PRO A 118 2.26 6.32 4.54
N ASN A 119 2.08 5.78 5.74
CA ASN A 119 1.24 6.38 6.77
C ASN A 119 2.06 7.15 7.80
N MET A 120 1.42 8.11 8.48
CA MET A 120 1.98 8.86 9.60
C MET A 120 2.09 8.05 10.91
N VAL A 121 1.69 6.78 10.88
CA VAL A 121 1.78 5.85 12.03
C VAL A 121 2.49 4.59 11.57
N LEU A 122 3.55 4.21 12.26
CA LEU A 122 4.31 3.02 11.91
C LEU A 122 3.44 1.75 12.04
N GLY A 123 3.27 1.05 10.94
CA GLY A 123 2.52 -0.20 10.88
C GLY A 123 3.15 -1.31 11.72
N ARG A 124 2.33 -2.17 12.31
CA ARG A 124 2.79 -3.26 13.20
C ARG A 124 3.80 -4.19 12.54
N LEU A 125 3.57 -4.55 11.28
CA LEU A 125 4.51 -5.41 10.56
C LEU A 125 5.86 -4.70 10.34
N ASN A 126 5.83 -3.46 9.86
CA ASN A 126 7.03 -2.67 9.63
C ASN A 126 7.83 -2.52 10.93
N LYS A 127 7.15 -2.30 12.08
CA LYS A 127 7.80 -2.23 13.39
C LYS A 127 8.56 -3.52 13.75
N ILE A 128 7.99 -4.71 13.47
CA ILE A 128 8.62 -6.01 13.75
C ILE A 128 9.92 -6.18 12.95
N PHE A 129 9.93 -5.74 11.69
CA PHE A 129 11.06 -5.96 10.79
C PHE A 129 12.05 -4.79 10.73
N LEU A 130 11.77 -3.68 11.42
CA LEU A 130 12.57 -2.47 11.37
C LEU A 130 14.05 -2.72 11.74
N GLY A 131 14.31 -3.55 12.75
CA GLY A 131 15.68 -3.91 13.14
C GLY A 131 16.43 -4.76 12.10
N ARG A 132 15.70 -5.45 11.22
CA ARG A 132 16.25 -6.42 10.25
C ARG A 132 16.19 -5.94 8.80
N CYS A 133 15.54 -4.81 8.50
CA CYS A 133 15.55 -4.23 7.17
C CYS A 133 16.83 -3.43 6.91
N GLU A 134 17.15 -3.21 5.64
CA GLU A 134 18.17 -2.26 5.21
C GLU A 134 17.73 -0.84 5.56
N ASN A 135 16.62 -0.40 4.94
CA ASN A 135 15.99 0.89 5.16
C ASN A 135 14.47 0.77 5.16
N ILE A 136 13.82 1.82 5.69
CA ILE A 136 12.38 2.05 5.56
C ILE A 136 12.14 3.40 4.88
N PHE A 137 11.40 3.39 3.79
CA PHE A 137 11.01 4.59 3.05
C PHE A 137 9.71 5.13 3.62
N CYS A 138 9.65 6.42 3.85
CA CYS A 138 8.52 7.11 4.48
C CYS A 138 8.27 8.45 3.78
N TYR A 139 7.08 9.00 3.92
CA TYR A 139 6.74 10.32 3.38
C TYR A 139 6.95 11.47 4.37
N SER A 140 7.27 11.17 5.62
CA SER A 140 7.46 12.17 6.67
C SER A 140 8.55 11.75 7.65
N GLU A 141 9.18 12.74 8.26
CA GLU A 141 10.03 12.54 9.42
C GLU A 141 9.22 12.24 10.70
N GLU A 142 8.01 12.76 10.78
CA GLU A 142 7.13 12.62 11.93
C GLU A 142 6.23 11.38 11.79
N ILE A 143 6.78 10.22 12.14
CA ILE A 143 6.00 8.98 12.17
C ILE A 143 5.74 8.60 13.62
N LYS A 144 4.46 8.55 13.99
CA LYS A 144 4.04 8.11 15.33
C LYS A 144 4.49 6.66 15.59
N ASN A 145 4.93 6.40 16.82
CA ASN A 145 5.42 5.10 17.30
C ASN A 145 6.69 4.60 16.58
N TYR A 146 7.46 5.50 15.96
CA TYR A 146 8.74 5.12 15.36
C TYR A 146 9.82 5.03 16.45
N PRO A 147 10.51 3.87 16.62
CA PRO A 147 11.55 3.72 17.61
C PRO A 147 12.78 4.53 17.25
N ILE A 148 13.28 5.32 18.20
CA ILE A 148 14.38 6.27 17.97
C ILE A 148 15.70 5.59 17.61
N GLU A 149 15.93 4.37 18.10
CA GLU A 149 17.12 3.57 17.83
C GLU A 149 17.27 3.20 16.34
N TYR A 150 16.19 3.26 15.55
CA TYR A 150 16.23 2.94 14.12
C TYR A 150 16.14 4.19 13.21
N ILE A 151 16.28 5.38 13.75
CA ILE A 151 16.13 6.63 12.99
C ILE A 151 17.04 6.68 11.75
N LYS A 152 18.25 6.10 11.85
CA LYS A 152 19.23 6.03 10.74
C LYS A 152 18.76 5.15 9.58
N LYS A 153 17.77 4.27 9.78
CA LYS A 153 17.21 3.43 8.72
C LYS A 153 16.08 4.13 7.97
N ARG A 154 15.54 5.22 8.52
CA ARG A 154 14.46 5.98 7.91
C ARG A 154 15.00 6.85 6.77
N LEU A 155 14.40 6.70 5.61
CA LEU A 155 14.63 7.52 4.44
C LEU A 155 13.33 8.22 4.07
N VAL A 156 13.32 9.53 4.18
CA VAL A 156 12.17 10.34 3.77
C VAL A 156 12.25 10.59 2.28
N ILE A 157 11.18 10.28 1.59
CA ILE A 157 11.05 10.46 0.13
C ILE A 157 9.79 11.25 -0.18
N ASN A 158 9.78 11.91 -1.33
CA ASN A 158 8.57 12.53 -1.84
C ASN A 158 7.49 11.48 -2.16
N PRO A 159 6.19 11.82 -2.05
CA PRO A 159 5.11 10.92 -2.43
C PRO A 159 5.29 10.39 -3.85
N ILE A 160 5.28 9.06 -3.99
CA ILE A 160 5.40 8.41 -5.29
C ILE A 160 4.03 8.40 -5.94
N LEU A 161 3.90 9.06 -7.08
CA LEU A 161 2.70 9.06 -7.90
C LEU A 161 2.80 8.01 -9.00
N ARG A 162 1.68 7.61 -9.58
CA ARG A 162 1.64 6.78 -10.80
C ARG A 162 2.33 7.51 -11.95
N LYS A 163 2.95 6.76 -12.87
CA LYS A 163 3.62 7.35 -14.03
C LYS A 163 2.71 8.28 -14.83
N ASP A 164 1.44 7.91 -14.99
CA ASP A 164 0.44 8.72 -15.73
C ASP A 164 0.31 10.16 -15.21
N PHE A 165 0.51 10.37 -13.89
CA PHE A 165 0.47 11.72 -13.33
C PHE A 165 1.68 12.56 -13.73
N TYR A 166 2.86 11.95 -13.88
CA TYR A 166 4.06 12.67 -14.34
C TYR A 166 4.00 12.99 -15.84
N GLU A 167 3.37 12.12 -16.63
CA GLU A 167 3.27 12.28 -18.09
C GLU A 167 2.16 13.25 -18.52
N ASN A 168 1.08 13.33 -17.72
CA ASN A 168 -0.13 14.09 -18.06
C ASN A 168 -0.37 15.32 -17.17
N SER A 169 0.63 15.75 -16.38
CA SER A 169 0.48 16.93 -15.52
C SER A 169 0.55 18.21 -16.38
N ILE A 170 -0.61 18.72 -16.78
CA ILE A 170 -0.75 20.07 -17.35
C ILE A 170 -1.11 21.00 -16.20
N PHE A 171 -0.15 21.76 -15.71
CA PHE A 171 -0.40 22.85 -14.77
C PHE A 171 -0.87 24.07 -15.58
N ASN A 172 -2.16 24.25 -15.68
CA ASN A 172 -2.73 25.52 -16.12
C ASN A 172 -3.06 26.33 -14.86
N GLU A 173 -2.26 27.33 -14.56
CA GLU A 173 -2.64 28.40 -13.61
C GLU A 173 -3.73 29.25 -14.30
N THR A 174 -4.97 28.84 -14.16
CA THR A 174 -6.09 29.69 -14.54
C THR A 174 -6.41 30.63 -13.37
N PRO A 175 -6.53 31.95 -13.62
CA PRO A 175 -6.99 32.88 -12.60
C PRO A 175 -8.34 32.40 -12.06
N LEU A 176 -8.61 32.62 -10.76
CA LEU A 176 -9.88 32.33 -10.13
C LEU A 176 -11.01 32.98 -10.95
N ALA A 177 -11.66 32.20 -11.79
CA ALA A 177 -12.83 32.61 -12.53
C ALA A 177 -14.04 32.66 -11.58
N SER A 178 -15.12 33.31 -11.99
CA SER A 178 -16.40 33.30 -11.26
C SER A 178 -16.98 31.90 -11.04
N ASN A 179 -16.47 30.90 -11.74
CA ASN A 179 -16.85 29.49 -11.66
C ASN A 179 -15.74 28.69 -10.97
N ILE A 180 -16.04 28.05 -9.83
CA ILE A 180 -15.11 27.23 -9.07
C ILE A 180 -15.51 25.77 -9.21
N THR A 181 -14.56 24.93 -9.62
CA THR A 181 -14.73 23.47 -9.63
C THR A 181 -14.09 22.87 -8.38
N ILE A 182 -14.87 22.15 -7.59
CA ILE A 182 -14.43 21.48 -6.37
C ILE A 182 -14.50 19.96 -6.58
N LEU A 183 -13.38 19.28 -6.36
CA LEU A 183 -13.31 17.82 -6.33
C LEU A 183 -13.19 17.34 -4.88
N ILE A 184 -14.16 16.56 -4.41
CA ILE A 184 -14.17 15.99 -3.07
C ILE A 184 -13.91 14.49 -3.16
N ILE A 185 -12.77 14.06 -2.65
CA ILE A 185 -12.35 12.65 -2.70
C ILE A 185 -12.11 12.15 -1.28
N GLY A 186 -12.81 11.08 -0.91
CA GLY A 186 -12.53 10.33 0.31
C GLY A 186 -11.91 9.00 -0.04
N GLY A 187 -10.82 8.57 0.48
CA GLY A 187 -10.08 7.31 0.22
C GLY A 187 -10.87 6.16 -0.44
N SER A 188 -10.35 4.96 -0.52
CA SER A 188 -10.92 3.84 -1.30
C SER A 188 -12.37 3.43 -0.93
N GLN A 189 -12.87 3.89 0.21
CA GLN A 189 -14.23 3.57 0.69
C GLN A 189 -15.19 4.78 0.70
N GLY A 190 -14.73 5.95 0.24
CA GLY A 190 -15.43 7.20 0.41
C GLY A 190 -15.49 7.61 1.89
N ALA A 191 -15.21 8.86 2.20
CA ALA A 191 -15.32 9.32 3.58
C ALA A 191 -16.75 9.84 3.83
N LYS A 192 -17.60 9.05 4.48
CA LYS A 192 -18.97 9.46 4.86
C LYS A 192 -19.02 10.80 5.59
N ILE A 193 -17.94 11.15 6.30
CA ILE A 193 -17.82 12.42 7.00
C ILE A 193 -17.93 13.62 6.05
N PHE A 194 -17.45 13.50 4.81
CA PHE A 194 -17.54 14.58 3.83
C PHE A 194 -18.97 14.78 3.31
N GLU A 195 -19.83 13.76 3.37
CA GLU A 195 -21.23 13.87 2.99
C GLU A 195 -22.03 14.75 3.97
N THR A 196 -21.54 14.93 5.18
CA THR A 196 -22.25 15.71 6.23
C THR A 196 -21.57 17.04 6.57
N ILE A 197 -20.24 17.02 6.80
CA ILE A 197 -19.51 18.19 7.30
C ILE A 197 -19.39 19.28 6.23
N LEU A 198 -19.17 18.91 4.96
CA LEU A 198 -18.90 19.89 3.92
C LEU A 198 -20.13 20.67 3.43
N ASN A 199 -21.35 20.18 3.69
CA ASN A 199 -22.58 20.79 3.18
C ASN A 199 -22.74 22.27 3.59
N ASN A 200 -22.42 22.63 4.82
CA ASN A 200 -22.53 23.99 5.28
C ASN A 200 -21.49 24.92 4.65
N SER A 201 -20.24 24.45 4.57
CA SER A 201 -19.15 25.21 3.93
C SER A 201 -19.41 25.42 2.44
N ILE A 202 -19.91 24.38 1.75
CA ILE A 202 -20.28 24.47 0.32
C ILE A 202 -21.40 25.49 0.11
N LYS A 203 -22.44 25.47 0.94
CA LYS A 203 -23.53 26.45 0.88
C LYS A 203 -23.05 27.89 1.10
N GLU A 204 -22.07 28.07 1.98
CA GLU A 204 -21.54 29.42 2.26
C GLU A 204 -20.74 29.94 1.05
N ILE A 205 -19.87 29.08 0.45
CA ILE A 205 -19.10 29.45 -0.73
C ILE A 205 -20.00 29.69 -1.94
N SER A 206 -21.10 28.92 -2.09
CA SER A 206 -22.05 29.07 -3.21
C SER A 206 -22.83 30.40 -3.21
N LYS A 207 -22.81 31.19 -2.13
CA LYS A 207 -23.40 32.54 -2.12
C LYS A 207 -22.63 33.53 -2.98
N ASN A 208 -21.30 33.31 -3.12
CA ASN A 208 -20.40 34.26 -3.79
C ASN A 208 -19.82 33.72 -5.11
N TYR A 209 -19.92 32.41 -5.35
CA TYR A 209 -19.31 31.76 -6.51
C TYR A 209 -20.25 30.72 -7.12
N ASN A 210 -20.21 30.57 -8.43
CA ASN A 210 -20.82 29.42 -9.11
C ASN A 210 -19.97 28.19 -8.90
N LEU A 211 -20.54 27.14 -8.28
CA LEU A 211 -19.80 25.93 -7.93
C LEU A 211 -20.19 24.75 -8.82
N PHE A 212 -19.18 24.08 -9.34
CA PHE A 212 -19.29 22.73 -9.91
C PHE A 212 -18.63 21.75 -8.94
N ILE A 213 -19.40 20.77 -8.44
CA ILE A 213 -18.92 19.87 -7.38
C ILE A 213 -18.93 18.43 -7.88
N TYR A 214 -17.73 17.81 -7.91
CA TYR A 214 -17.57 16.39 -8.11
C TYR A 214 -17.29 15.74 -6.75
N HIS A 215 -18.22 14.94 -6.25
CA HIS A 215 -18.12 14.33 -4.92
C HIS A 215 -18.14 12.81 -5.02
N GLN A 216 -17.06 12.16 -4.53
CA GLN A 216 -17.02 10.72 -4.38
C GLN A 216 -17.89 10.30 -3.19
N VAL A 217 -19.05 9.70 -3.48
CA VAL A 217 -19.96 9.16 -2.46
C VAL A 217 -19.77 7.65 -2.29
N SER A 218 -20.03 7.13 -1.09
CA SER A 218 -20.07 5.69 -0.87
C SER A 218 -21.26 5.08 -1.61
N LYS A 219 -21.04 3.94 -2.34
CA LYS A 219 -22.16 3.20 -2.92
C LYS A 219 -23.16 2.83 -1.82
N LYS A 220 -24.29 3.50 -1.75
CA LYS A 220 -25.45 2.98 -1.01
C LYS A 220 -25.87 1.71 -1.73
N LYS A 221 -25.89 0.57 -1.04
CA LYS A 221 -26.68 -0.58 -1.51
C LYS A 221 -28.11 -0.09 -1.56
N CYS A 222 -28.69 0.00 -2.75
CA CYS A 222 -30.14 0.08 -2.89
C CYS A 222 -30.69 -1.22 -2.34
N THR A 223 -31.27 -1.19 -1.17
CA THR A 223 -32.14 -2.23 -0.62
C THR A 223 -33.51 -2.07 -1.22
#